data_536c8fcfa3eb3f85e0aba9848c97821a
#
_entry.id   536c8fcfa3eb3f85e0aba9848c97821a
#
_cell.length_a   1.000
_cell.length_b   1.000
_cell.length_c   1.000
_cell.angle_alpha   90.00
_cell.angle_beta   90.00
_cell.angle_gamma   90.00
#
_symmetry.space_group_name_H-M   'P 1'
#
loop_
_entity.id
_entity.type
_entity.pdbx_description
1 polymer ?
#
loop_
_entity_poly.entity_id
_entity_poly.type
_entity_poly.pdbx_seq_one_letter_code
_entity_poly.pdbx_strand_id
1 'polypeptide(L)' 'MKYGLTPRQKKVFDFVKSYMKTKPVAPTYQEMADAAGLKSKSGIHKLIKNLEARGWLKTIPGKNRSIHIIK' A
#
# COMPACT_ATOMS: atom_id res chain seq x y z
N MET A 1 17.52 -4.05 -8.20
CA MET A 1 16.59 -3.10 -8.79
C MET A 1 15.16 -3.57 -8.59
N LYS A 2 14.26 -2.66 -8.33
CA LYS A 2 12.86 -3.01 -8.14
C LYS A 2 12.12 -3.01 -9.47
N TYR A 3 11.11 -3.84 -9.55
CA TYR A 3 10.27 -3.90 -10.74
C TYR A 3 9.46 -2.61 -10.85
N GLY A 4 9.13 -2.25 -12.09
CA GLY A 4 8.29 -1.11 -12.31
C GLY A 4 6.90 -1.33 -11.74
N LEU A 5 6.24 -0.24 -11.43
CA LEU A 5 4.89 -0.29 -10.88
C LEU A 5 3.89 0.08 -11.96
N THR A 6 2.73 -0.58 -11.94
CA THR A 6 1.62 -0.12 -12.76
C THR A 6 1.16 1.24 -12.24
N PRO A 7 0.43 2.02 -13.04
CA PRO A 7 -0.04 3.33 -12.58
C PRO A 7 -0.84 3.24 -11.27
N ARG A 8 -1.66 2.22 -11.13
CA ARG A 8 -2.45 2.06 -9.92
C ARG A 8 -1.58 1.67 -8.73
N GLN A 9 -0.63 0.77 -8.93
CA GLN A 9 0.30 0.39 -7.87
C GLN A 9 1.12 1.58 -7.41
N LYS A 10 1.60 2.38 -8.36
CA LYS A 10 2.37 3.56 -8.02
C LYS A 10 1.55 4.57 -7.23
N LYS A 11 0.29 4.73 -7.61
CA LYS A 11 -0.60 5.65 -6.92
C LYS A 11 -0.77 5.26 -5.46
N VAL A 12 -1.00 3.97 -5.21
CA VAL A 12 -1.15 3.48 -3.85
C VAL A 12 0.16 3.59 -3.08
N PHE A 13 1.26 3.22 -3.71
CA PHE A 13 2.56 3.27 -3.06
C PHE A 13 2.93 4.71 -2.67
N ASP A 14 2.72 5.65 -3.57
CA ASP A 14 2.99 7.05 -3.28
C ASP A 14 2.09 7.56 -2.16
N PHE A 15 0.83 7.14 -2.15
CA PHE A 15 -0.09 7.51 -1.09
C PHE A 15 0.40 6.99 0.26
N VAL A 16 0.82 5.73 0.31
CA VAL A 16 1.32 5.14 1.55
C VAL A 16 2.56 5.87 2.04
N LYS A 17 3.50 6.15 1.15
CA LYS A 17 4.70 6.88 1.51
C LYS A 17 4.37 8.25 2.09
N SER A 18 3.50 8.97 1.40
CA SER A 18 3.11 10.31 1.81
C SER A 18 2.39 10.27 3.16
N TYR A 19 1.49 9.32 3.32
CA TYR A 19 0.74 9.17 4.55
C TYR A 19 1.67 8.92 5.74
N MET A 20 2.60 8.00 5.58
CA MET A 20 3.50 7.63 6.67
C MET A 20 4.53 8.70 6.96
N LYS A 21 4.71 9.62 6.04
CA LYS A 21 5.60 10.75 6.26
C LYS A 21 5.00 11.79 7.17
N THR A 22 3.67 11.94 7.11
CA THR A 22 2.97 12.96 7.87
C THR A 22 2.27 12.43 9.11
N LYS A 23 2.06 11.12 9.18
CA LYS A 23 1.36 10.51 10.30
C LYS A 23 2.20 9.38 10.90
N PRO A 24 2.05 9.15 12.22
CA PRO A 24 2.85 8.13 12.90
C PRO A 24 2.41 6.70 12.65
N VAL A 25 1.40 6.49 11.82
CA VAL A 25 0.89 5.14 11.53
C VAL A 25 0.69 4.98 10.03
N ALA A 26 0.62 3.72 9.61
CA ALA A 26 0.33 3.40 8.22
C ALA A 26 -1.16 3.59 7.91
N PRO A 27 -1.54 3.80 6.66
CA PRO A 27 -2.95 3.92 6.30
C PRO A 27 -3.66 2.58 6.41
N THR A 28 -4.98 2.64 6.60
CA THR A 28 -5.80 1.44 6.57
C THR A 28 -6.05 1.03 5.12
N TYR A 29 -6.51 -0.20 4.93
CA TYR A 29 -6.85 -0.66 3.59
C TYR A 29 -7.97 0.19 2.98
N GLN A 30 -8.92 0.61 3.81
CA GLN A 30 -9.99 1.47 3.31
C GLN A 30 -9.44 2.80 2.80
N GLU A 31 -8.51 3.38 3.54
CA GLU A 31 -7.90 4.64 3.11
C GLU A 31 -7.13 4.46 1.81
N MET A 32 -6.44 3.34 1.69
CA MET A 32 -5.69 3.07 0.46
C MET A 32 -6.62 2.80 -0.73
N ALA A 33 -7.72 2.10 -0.47
CA ALA A 33 -8.71 1.84 -1.52
C ALA A 33 -9.31 3.15 -2.03
N ASP A 34 -9.64 4.04 -1.10
CA ASP A 34 -10.18 5.33 -1.47
C ASP A 34 -9.19 6.13 -2.32
N ALA A 35 -7.92 6.10 -1.92
CA ALA A 35 -6.89 6.82 -2.65
C ALA A 35 -6.67 6.27 -4.05
N ALA A 36 -6.85 4.95 -4.21
CA ALA A 36 -6.67 4.30 -5.49
C ALA A 36 -7.93 4.35 -6.37
N GLY A 37 -9.02 4.85 -5.82
CA GLY A 37 -10.27 4.88 -6.57
C GLY A 37 -10.95 3.53 -6.66
N LEU A 38 -10.66 2.64 -5.73
CA LEU A 38 -11.26 1.31 -5.72
C LEU A 38 -12.51 1.31 -4.86
N LYS A 39 -13.48 0.51 -5.26
CA LYS A 39 -14.76 0.45 -4.56
C LYS A 39 -14.78 -0.57 -3.44
N SER A 40 -13.81 -1.48 -3.40
CA SER A 40 -13.81 -2.52 -2.37
C SER A 40 -12.41 -2.74 -1.84
N LYS A 41 -12.35 -3.28 -0.63
CA LYS A 41 -11.07 -3.62 -0.02
C LYS A 41 -10.41 -4.81 -0.68
N SER A 42 -11.18 -5.65 -1.37
CA SER A 42 -10.62 -6.81 -2.05
C SER A 42 -9.57 -6.40 -3.08
N GLY A 43 -9.88 -5.38 -3.86
CA GLY A 43 -8.96 -4.90 -4.87
C GLY A 43 -7.69 -4.36 -4.28
N ILE A 44 -7.82 -3.57 -3.20
CA ILE A 44 -6.64 -3.00 -2.57
C ILE A 44 -5.80 -4.07 -1.90
N HIS A 45 -6.43 -5.06 -1.31
CA HIS A 45 -5.71 -6.16 -0.67
C HIS A 45 -4.82 -6.87 -1.67
N LYS A 46 -5.38 -7.18 -2.84
CA LYS A 46 -4.63 -7.82 -3.91
C LYS A 46 -3.46 -6.95 -4.38
N LEU A 47 -3.73 -5.66 -4.50
CA LEU A 47 -2.72 -4.72 -4.96
C LEU A 47 -1.56 -4.62 -3.96
N ILE A 48 -1.88 -4.58 -2.67
CA ILE A 48 -0.87 -4.55 -1.62
C ILE A 48 -0.03 -5.83 -1.64
N LYS A 49 -0.67 -6.97 -1.85
CA LYS A 49 0.05 -8.24 -1.95
C LYS A 49 1.04 -8.22 -3.11
N ASN A 50 0.64 -7.63 -4.24
CA ASN A 50 1.54 -7.51 -5.38
C ASN A 50 2.73 -6.62 -5.06
N LEU A 51 2.50 -5.51 -4.37
CA LEU A 51 3.59 -4.62 -3.98
C LEU A 51 4.53 -5.31 -3.01
N GLU A 52 3.98 -6.09 -2.09
CA GLU A 52 4.78 -6.85 -1.15
C GLU A 52 5.63 -7.88 -1.86
N ALA A 53 5.04 -8.60 -2.81
CA ALA A 53 5.75 -9.62 -3.56
C ALA A 53 6.91 -9.04 -4.37
N ARG A 54 6.77 -7.79 -4.78
CA ARG A 54 7.82 -7.11 -5.57
C ARG A 54 8.87 -6.43 -4.71
N GLY A 55 8.73 -6.49 -3.38
CA GLY A 55 9.72 -5.95 -2.48
C GLY A 55 9.59 -4.45 -2.21
N TRP A 56 8.43 -3.86 -2.51
CA TRP A 56 8.25 -2.43 -2.28
C TRP A 56 7.81 -2.12 -0.85
N LEU A 57 7.05 -3.04 -0.26
CA LEU A 57 6.59 -2.86 1.11
C LEU A 57 6.38 -4.21 1.78
N LYS A 58 6.10 -4.17 3.07
CA LYS A 58 5.87 -5.38 3.84
C LYS A 58 4.70 -5.15 4.79
N THR A 59 3.89 -6.19 4.96
CA THR A 59 2.75 -6.10 5.88
C THR A 59 2.92 -7.13 6.99
N ILE A 60 2.25 -6.89 8.12
CA ILE A 60 2.23 -7.83 9.23
C ILE A 60 0.85 -8.46 9.26
N PRO A 61 0.76 -9.79 9.07
CA PRO A 61 -0.55 -10.46 9.06
C PRO A 61 -1.33 -10.24 10.33
N GLY A 62 -2.63 -10.07 10.20
CA GLY A 62 -3.53 -9.96 11.32
C GLY A 62 -3.58 -8.60 11.98
N LYS A 63 -2.87 -7.62 11.48
CA LYS A 63 -2.87 -6.28 12.06
C LYS A 63 -3.30 -5.25 11.05
N ASN A 64 -4.01 -4.24 11.53
CA ASN A 64 -4.32 -3.06 10.73
C ASN A 64 -3.14 -2.09 10.80
N ARG A 65 -3.02 -1.24 9.80
CA ARG A 65 -2.00 -0.19 9.79
C ARG A 65 -0.60 -0.73 10.05
N SER A 66 -0.30 -1.87 9.43
CA SER A 66 0.95 -2.58 9.69
C SER A 66 1.91 -2.55 8.50
N ILE A 67 1.74 -1.61 7.58
CA ILE A 67 2.57 -1.55 6.39
C ILE A 67 3.89 -0.86 6.69
N HIS A 68 4.97 -1.45 6.19
CA HIS A 68 6.30 -0.85 6.26
C HIS A 68 6.84 -0.69 4.85
N ILE A 69 7.44 0.46 4.58
CA ILE A 69 8.09 0.70 3.30
C ILE A 69 9.48 0.10 3.36
N ILE A 70 9.74 -0.87 2.50
CA ILE A 70 11.05 -1.53 2.47
C ILE A 70 12.06 -0.65 1.78
N LYS A 71 11.63 0.00 0.74
CA LYS A 71 12.53 0.75 -0.04
C LYS A 71 12.79 2.16 0.35
#